data_540bd41f0ef93e324984a348647e31a7
#
_entry.id   540bd41f0ef93e324984a348647e31a7
#
_cell.length_a   1.000
_cell.length_b   1.000
_cell.length_c   1.000
_cell.angle_alpha   90.00
_cell.angle_beta   90.00
_cell.angle_gamma   90.00
#
_symmetry.space_group_name_H-M   'P 1'
#
loop_
_entity.id
_entity.type
_entity.pdbx_description
1 polymer ?
#
loop_
_entity_poly.entity_id
_entity_poly.type
_entity_poly.pdbx_seq_one_letter_code
_entity_poly.pdbx_strand_id
1 'polypeptide(L)'
;MKNTYQKILAIILLLSVLLGAFSTASFASEKDSLKKEGNTWYYMQDGEKDSSYTGLVKYYDTWYYVKDGVLDWSYTGLTKYYSTWYYVENGILNWDYTGLTKYYDTWYYVENGVLNWDYTGLTKYYDTWYYVEKGVLNWNYTGLTKYYDTWYYVKEGVLDWSYTGLTKYYGTWYYVYGGILRWDTNTLVKYGDDWYVVSGGVVDFGYNGAYVYGDTLNAIDGGVWNKNYNGPIYYDGYAYTLTNGTLYSYYLHPQAVNHNAPYLIAVDRTNNCITVYAKDNSGKFTVPDRAFVCSVGTDGLTPVGVFNTPAKYRWKELRGNVHGQYSTRIVGKVLFHSVPYSKQDNSTLLYRSYN
;
A
#
# COMPACT_ATOMS: atom_id res chain seq x y z
N MET A 1 24.51 -6.80 -28.01
CA MET A 1 24.07 -6.42 -29.36
C MET A 1 23.53 -7.57 -30.22
N LYS A 2 24.02 -8.82 -30.15
CA LYS A 2 23.48 -9.95 -30.94
C LYS A 2 22.06 -10.41 -30.56
N ASN A 3 21.63 -10.24 -29.29
CA ASN A 3 20.31 -10.69 -28.82
C ASN A 3 19.14 -9.77 -29.21
N THR A 4 19.43 -8.49 -29.51
CA THR A 4 18.42 -7.52 -29.90
C THR A 4 18.03 -7.67 -31.37
N TYR A 5 19.01 -8.00 -32.22
CA TYR A 5 18.77 -8.27 -33.65
C TYR A 5 17.97 -9.54 -33.90
N GLN A 6 18.17 -10.59 -33.11
CA GLN A 6 17.39 -11.81 -33.23
C GLN A 6 15.92 -11.64 -32.80
N LYS A 7 15.65 -10.78 -31.82
CA LYS A 7 14.26 -10.48 -31.42
C LYS A 7 13.53 -9.60 -32.44
N ILE A 8 14.23 -8.65 -33.08
CA ILE A 8 13.69 -7.81 -34.14
C ILE A 8 13.44 -8.66 -35.40
N LEU A 9 14.31 -9.59 -35.74
CA LEU A 9 14.11 -10.50 -36.86
C LEU A 9 12.95 -11.47 -36.64
N ALA A 10 12.74 -11.95 -35.41
CA ALA A 10 11.60 -12.80 -35.04
C ALA A 10 10.26 -12.06 -35.12
N ILE A 11 10.23 -10.76 -34.75
CA ILE A 11 9.03 -9.92 -34.84
C ILE A 11 8.72 -9.61 -36.32
N ILE A 12 9.72 -9.38 -37.14
CA ILE A 12 9.53 -9.14 -38.60
C ILE A 12 9.09 -10.43 -39.31
N LEU A 13 9.59 -11.60 -38.90
CA LEU A 13 9.11 -12.88 -39.45
C LEU A 13 7.68 -13.25 -38.98
N LEU A 14 7.29 -12.89 -37.74
CA LEU A 14 5.91 -13.06 -37.27
C LEU A 14 4.93 -12.13 -38.02
N LEU A 15 5.34 -10.87 -38.28
CA LEU A 15 4.53 -9.97 -39.10
C LEU A 15 4.41 -10.44 -40.55
N SER A 16 5.44 -11.07 -41.13
CA SER A 16 5.37 -11.57 -42.50
C SER A 16 4.54 -12.86 -42.63
N VAL A 17 4.43 -13.67 -41.57
CA VAL A 17 3.54 -14.86 -41.55
C VAL A 17 2.09 -14.45 -41.31
N LEU A 18 1.82 -13.36 -40.56
CA LEU A 18 0.48 -12.78 -40.43
C LEU A 18 -0.01 -12.10 -41.74
N LEU A 19 0.89 -11.54 -42.54
CA LEU A 19 0.56 -10.99 -43.85
C LEU A 19 0.37 -12.07 -44.95
N GLY A 20 0.84 -13.32 -44.74
CA GLY A 20 0.72 -14.42 -45.66
C GLY A 20 -0.53 -15.27 -45.50
N ALA A 21 -1.32 -15.12 -44.43
CA ALA A 21 -2.55 -15.84 -44.18
C ALA A 21 -3.83 -15.14 -44.70
N PHE A 22 -3.68 -14.00 -45.38
CA PHE A 22 -4.77 -13.39 -46.15
C PHE A 22 -4.84 -13.99 -47.57
N SER A 23 -4.94 -15.32 -47.65
CA SER A 23 -5.29 -15.96 -48.91
C SER A 23 -6.79 -16.14 -48.96
N THR A 24 -7.41 -15.39 -49.83
CA THR A 24 -8.75 -15.63 -50.41
C THR A 24 -9.94 -15.62 -49.44
N ALA A 25 -10.12 -14.51 -48.68
CA ALA A 25 -11.48 -14.09 -48.46
C ALA A 25 -11.99 -13.64 -49.84
N SER A 26 -12.96 -14.36 -50.42
CA SER A 26 -13.65 -13.92 -51.61
C SER A 26 -14.07 -12.49 -51.40
N PHE A 27 -13.54 -11.56 -52.22
CA PHE A 27 -14.08 -10.22 -52.28
C PHE A 27 -15.60 -10.39 -52.50
N ALA A 28 -16.41 -9.88 -51.56
CA ALA A 28 -17.82 -9.75 -51.83
C ALA A 28 -17.93 -9.11 -53.21
N SER A 29 -18.68 -9.72 -54.10
CA SER A 29 -18.85 -9.18 -55.43
C SER A 29 -19.33 -7.73 -55.29
N GLU A 30 -19.05 -6.84 -56.27
CA GLU A 30 -19.57 -5.45 -56.27
C GLU A 30 -21.08 -5.36 -56.01
N LYS A 31 -21.78 -6.50 -56.02
CA LYS A 31 -23.20 -6.64 -55.74
C LYS A 31 -23.57 -6.65 -54.27
N ASP A 32 -22.63 -7.01 -53.36
CA ASP A 32 -22.86 -7.09 -51.91
C ASP A 32 -22.14 -5.93 -51.22
N SER A 33 -22.78 -4.79 -51.10
CA SER A 33 -22.17 -3.59 -50.57
C SER A 33 -23.20 -2.56 -50.04
N LEU A 34 -22.71 -1.41 -49.58
CA LEU A 34 -23.58 -0.29 -49.20
C LEU A 34 -23.93 0.58 -50.40
N LYS A 35 -25.21 0.90 -50.55
CA LYS A 35 -25.71 1.83 -51.55
C LYS A 35 -26.46 2.97 -50.91
N LYS A 36 -26.13 4.21 -51.27
CA LYS A 36 -26.80 5.44 -50.78
C LYS A 36 -28.02 5.74 -51.67
N GLU A 37 -29.19 5.89 -51.05
CA GLU A 37 -30.38 6.41 -51.67
C GLU A 37 -30.98 7.54 -50.82
N GLY A 38 -30.98 8.75 -51.32
CA GLY A 38 -31.27 9.95 -50.55
C GLY A 38 -30.24 10.17 -49.42
N ASN A 39 -30.73 10.23 -48.19
CA ASN A 39 -29.87 10.35 -47.00
C ASN A 39 -29.59 9.04 -46.27
N THR A 40 -30.08 7.91 -46.83
CA THR A 40 -30.00 6.60 -46.18
C THR A 40 -29.06 5.68 -46.93
N TRP A 41 -28.23 4.91 -46.20
CA TRP A 41 -27.39 3.87 -46.74
C TRP A 41 -28.01 2.50 -46.47
N TYR A 42 -28.18 1.73 -47.53
CA TYR A 42 -28.78 0.41 -47.49
C TYR A 42 -27.74 -0.67 -47.81
N TYR A 43 -27.85 -1.79 -47.12
CA TYR A 43 -27.12 -2.99 -47.48
C TYR A 43 -27.77 -3.64 -48.70
N MET A 44 -26.95 -4.00 -49.66
CA MET A 44 -27.37 -4.65 -50.89
C MET A 44 -26.77 -6.03 -50.95
N GLN A 45 -27.60 -7.06 -51.21
CA GLN A 45 -27.16 -8.41 -51.50
C GLN A 45 -27.66 -8.78 -52.90
N ASP A 46 -26.77 -9.28 -53.75
CA ASP A 46 -27.06 -9.58 -55.16
C ASP A 46 -27.73 -8.43 -55.94
N GLY A 47 -27.48 -7.20 -55.53
CA GLY A 47 -27.99 -5.98 -56.13
C GLY A 47 -29.37 -5.53 -55.67
N GLU A 48 -29.98 -6.25 -54.72
CA GLU A 48 -31.26 -5.91 -54.07
C GLU A 48 -31.05 -5.53 -52.63
N LYS A 49 -31.97 -4.75 -52.05
CA LYS A 49 -31.93 -4.39 -50.61
C LYS A 49 -32.24 -5.61 -49.77
N ASP A 50 -31.32 -5.98 -48.86
CA ASP A 50 -31.56 -7.01 -47.86
C ASP A 50 -31.84 -6.37 -46.48
N SER A 51 -33.13 -6.30 -46.14
CA SER A 51 -33.58 -5.78 -44.84
C SER A 51 -33.43 -6.78 -43.70
N SER A 52 -32.99 -8.00 -43.94
CA SER A 52 -32.76 -9.01 -42.91
C SER A 52 -31.35 -8.95 -42.33
N TYR A 53 -30.42 -8.29 -43.02
CA TYR A 53 -29.03 -8.24 -42.61
C TYR A 53 -28.81 -7.32 -41.43
N THR A 54 -28.14 -7.84 -40.41
CA THR A 54 -27.60 -7.06 -39.26
C THR A 54 -26.17 -7.50 -38.98
N GLY A 55 -25.20 -6.59 -39.05
CA GLY A 55 -23.78 -6.89 -38.84
C GLY A 55 -22.84 -5.89 -39.49
N LEU A 56 -21.56 -6.28 -39.63
CA LEU A 56 -20.54 -5.45 -40.25
C LEU A 56 -20.48 -5.66 -41.77
N VAL A 57 -20.41 -4.57 -42.49
CA VAL A 57 -20.24 -4.54 -43.96
C VAL A 57 -19.03 -3.68 -44.29
N LYS A 58 -18.13 -4.21 -45.12
CA LYS A 58 -17.00 -3.44 -45.62
C LYS A 58 -17.43 -2.64 -46.84
N TYR A 59 -17.15 -1.32 -46.81
CA TYR A 59 -17.35 -0.43 -47.95
C TYR A 59 -16.08 0.39 -48.16
N TYR A 60 -15.41 0.19 -49.26
CA TYR A 60 -14.01 0.61 -49.48
C TYR A 60 -13.10 0.09 -48.34
N ASP A 61 -12.35 0.97 -47.69
CA ASP A 61 -11.41 0.58 -46.63
C ASP A 61 -12.01 0.66 -45.20
N THR A 62 -13.33 0.91 -45.10
CA THR A 62 -14.01 1.15 -43.83
C THR A 62 -15.08 0.08 -43.59
N TRP A 63 -15.23 -0.34 -42.35
CA TRP A 63 -16.28 -1.24 -41.88
C TRP A 63 -17.39 -0.46 -41.19
N TYR A 64 -18.62 -0.72 -41.61
CA TYR A 64 -19.83 -0.06 -41.13
C TYR A 64 -20.78 -1.05 -40.49
N TYR A 65 -21.51 -0.60 -39.46
CA TYR A 65 -22.54 -1.40 -38.82
C TYR A 65 -23.89 -1.15 -39.49
N VAL A 66 -24.49 -2.24 -39.91
CA VAL A 66 -25.83 -2.26 -40.51
C VAL A 66 -26.79 -2.94 -39.54
N LYS A 67 -27.98 -2.41 -39.41
CA LYS A 67 -29.10 -2.99 -38.65
C LYS A 67 -30.33 -3.01 -39.49
N ASP A 68 -30.95 -4.19 -39.61
CA ASP A 68 -32.16 -4.40 -40.42
C ASP A 68 -32.01 -3.84 -41.84
N GLY A 69 -30.87 -4.08 -42.45
CA GLY A 69 -30.52 -3.65 -43.82
C GLY A 69 -30.16 -2.17 -43.96
N VAL A 70 -30.13 -1.39 -42.90
CA VAL A 70 -29.81 0.04 -42.93
C VAL A 70 -28.58 0.35 -42.09
N LEU A 71 -27.69 1.18 -42.61
CA LEU A 71 -26.52 1.62 -41.86
C LEU A 71 -26.97 2.47 -40.63
N ASP A 72 -26.59 1.99 -39.44
CA ASP A 72 -26.98 2.60 -38.17
C ASP A 72 -25.83 3.45 -37.56
N TRP A 73 -25.86 4.75 -37.84
CA TRP A 73 -24.90 5.71 -37.32
C TRP A 73 -24.99 5.92 -35.79
N SER A 74 -26.08 5.49 -35.19
CA SER A 74 -26.27 5.62 -33.75
C SER A 74 -25.65 4.49 -32.94
N TYR A 75 -25.30 3.41 -33.60
CA TYR A 75 -24.78 2.22 -32.92
C TYR A 75 -23.36 2.44 -32.37
N THR A 76 -23.20 2.21 -31.08
CA THR A 76 -21.91 2.14 -30.41
C THR A 76 -21.89 0.92 -29.48
N GLY A 77 -20.93 0.01 -29.68
CA GLY A 77 -20.84 -1.22 -28.90
C GLY A 77 -20.16 -2.36 -29.63
N LEU A 78 -20.30 -3.58 -29.07
CA LEU A 78 -19.71 -4.79 -29.65
C LEU A 78 -20.67 -5.41 -30.69
N THR A 79 -20.11 -5.77 -31.81
CA THR A 79 -20.81 -6.59 -32.81
C THR A 79 -19.93 -7.74 -33.26
N LYS A 80 -20.56 -8.87 -33.64
CA LYS A 80 -19.85 -10.06 -34.07
C LYS A 80 -19.78 -10.12 -35.60
N TYR A 81 -18.59 -10.43 -36.13
CA TYR A 81 -18.40 -10.73 -37.51
C TYR A 81 -17.62 -12.04 -37.62
N TYR A 82 -18.22 -13.06 -38.19
CA TYR A 82 -17.79 -14.47 -38.12
C TYR A 82 -17.58 -14.90 -36.66
N SER A 83 -16.35 -15.28 -36.27
CA SER A 83 -16.01 -15.73 -34.91
C SER A 83 -15.49 -14.62 -34.00
N THR A 84 -15.29 -13.42 -34.54
CA THR A 84 -14.59 -12.33 -33.85
C THR A 84 -15.56 -11.21 -33.47
N TRP A 85 -15.35 -10.61 -32.30
CA TRP A 85 -16.09 -9.45 -31.82
C TRP A 85 -15.31 -8.17 -32.03
N TYR A 86 -15.98 -7.17 -32.59
CA TYR A 86 -15.40 -5.88 -32.94
C TYR A 86 -16.14 -4.75 -32.24
N TYR A 87 -15.40 -3.68 -31.93
CA TYR A 87 -15.99 -2.47 -31.36
C TYR A 87 -16.34 -1.47 -32.46
N VAL A 88 -17.58 -1.06 -32.44
CA VAL A 88 -18.15 -0.05 -33.33
C VAL A 88 -18.42 1.21 -32.54
N GLU A 89 -18.12 2.35 -33.09
CA GLU A 89 -18.44 3.66 -32.55
C GLU A 89 -19.09 4.53 -33.61
N ASN A 90 -20.30 5.03 -33.32
CA ASN A 90 -21.09 5.84 -34.26
C ASN A 90 -21.23 5.15 -35.63
N GLY A 91 -21.56 3.87 -35.65
CA GLY A 91 -21.79 3.09 -36.84
C GLY A 91 -20.53 2.68 -37.61
N ILE A 92 -19.34 3.02 -37.16
CA ILE A 92 -18.07 2.70 -37.80
C ILE A 92 -17.22 1.85 -36.87
N LEU A 93 -16.59 0.79 -37.40
CA LEU A 93 -15.62 -0.01 -36.65
C LEU A 93 -14.42 0.87 -36.26
N ASN A 94 -14.16 0.99 -34.97
CA ASN A 94 -13.08 1.82 -34.43
C ASN A 94 -11.87 0.95 -34.05
N TRP A 95 -10.86 0.92 -34.91
CA TRP A 95 -9.60 0.19 -34.70
C TRP A 95 -8.70 0.80 -33.63
N ASP A 96 -8.90 2.09 -33.29
CA ASP A 96 -8.07 2.78 -32.30
C ASP A 96 -8.59 2.59 -30.88
N TYR A 97 -9.79 2.01 -30.72
CA TYR A 97 -10.38 1.82 -29.40
C TYR A 97 -9.68 0.71 -28.64
N THR A 98 -9.17 1.06 -27.44
CA THR A 98 -8.65 0.11 -26.46
C THR A 98 -9.22 0.47 -25.08
N GLY A 99 -9.92 -0.48 -24.44
CA GLY A 99 -10.55 -0.26 -23.15
C GLY A 99 -11.73 -1.16 -22.87
N LEU A 100 -12.52 -0.80 -21.85
CA LEU A 100 -13.72 -1.54 -21.47
C LEU A 100 -14.94 -1.05 -22.24
N THR A 101 -15.71 -1.98 -22.73
CA THR A 101 -17.04 -1.73 -23.30
C THR A 101 -18.07 -2.70 -22.76
N LYS A 102 -19.30 -2.22 -22.61
CA LYS A 102 -20.38 -3.05 -22.07
C LYS A 102 -21.19 -3.65 -23.23
N TYR A 103 -21.46 -4.97 -23.14
CA TYR A 103 -22.38 -5.66 -24.02
C TYR A 103 -23.37 -6.45 -23.18
N TYR A 104 -24.64 -6.11 -23.26
CA TYR A 104 -25.68 -6.49 -22.28
C TYR A 104 -25.23 -6.15 -20.84
N ASP A 105 -25.19 -7.13 -19.95
CA ASP A 105 -24.81 -6.90 -18.54
C ASP A 105 -23.35 -7.18 -18.23
N THR A 106 -22.54 -7.47 -19.25
CA THR A 106 -21.13 -7.86 -19.09
C THR A 106 -20.20 -6.81 -19.69
N TRP A 107 -19.09 -6.55 -19.00
CA TRP A 107 -18.03 -5.69 -19.48
C TRP A 107 -16.91 -6.50 -20.10
N TYR A 108 -16.47 -6.10 -21.27
CA TYR A 108 -15.44 -6.76 -22.05
C TYR A 108 -14.27 -5.84 -22.35
N TYR A 109 -13.08 -6.41 -22.44
CA TYR A 109 -11.88 -5.67 -22.82
C TYR A 109 -11.66 -5.79 -24.33
N VAL A 110 -11.56 -4.63 -24.94
CA VAL A 110 -11.24 -4.45 -26.35
C VAL A 110 -9.83 -3.92 -26.49
N GLU A 111 -9.07 -4.42 -27.43
CA GLU A 111 -7.76 -3.93 -27.80
C GLU A 111 -7.69 -3.73 -29.32
N ASN A 112 -7.34 -2.52 -29.74
CA ASN A 112 -7.28 -2.16 -31.16
C ASN A 112 -8.56 -2.56 -31.91
N GLY A 113 -9.71 -2.21 -31.37
CA GLY A 113 -11.02 -2.44 -31.98
C GLY A 113 -11.52 -3.88 -31.92
N VAL A 114 -10.76 -4.81 -31.35
CA VAL A 114 -11.10 -6.25 -31.27
C VAL A 114 -11.21 -6.69 -29.81
N LEU A 115 -12.24 -7.48 -29.48
CA LEU A 115 -12.35 -8.07 -28.15
C LEU A 115 -11.19 -9.04 -27.92
N ASN A 116 -10.39 -8.79 -26.88
CA ASN A 116 -9.22 -9.58 -26.54
C ASN A 116 -9.52 -10.55 -25.40
N TRP A 117 -9.77 -11.82 -25.73
CA TRP A 117 -10.03 -12.89 -24.77
C TRP A 117 -8.80 -13.35 -23.98
N ASP A 118 -7.59 -13.01 -24.44
CA ASP A 118 -6.34 -13.42 -23.77
C ASP A 118 -5.92 -12.41 -22.70
N TYR A 119 -6.52 -11.22 -22.70
CA TYR A 119 -6.15 -10.19 -21.75
C TYR A 119 -6.56 -10.54 -20.31
N THR A 120 -5.58 -10.53 -19.42
CA THR A 120 -5.80 -10.63 -17.97
C THR A 120 -4.93 -9.60 -17.27
N GLY A 121 -5.54 -8.72 -16.49
CA GLY A 121 -4.82 -7.64 -15.81
C GLY A 121 -5.69 -6.44 -15.47
N LEU A 122 -5.04 -5.32 -15.13
CA LEU A 122 -5.72 -4.06 -14.84
C LEU A 122 -5.92 -3.22 -16.09
N THR A 123 -7.10 -2.68 -16.24
CA THR A 123 -7.41 -1.68 -17.26
C THR A 123 -8.15 -0.50 -16.64
N LYS A 124 -7.92 0.71 -17.18
CA LYS A 124 -8.56 1.92 -16.69
C LYS A 124 -9.82 2.23 -17.51
N TYR A 125 -10.93 2.54 -16.82
CA TYR A 125 -12.13 3.07 -17.44
C TYR A 125 -12.56 4.32 -16.67
N TYR A 126 -12.57 5.46 -17.33
CA TYR A 126 -12.59 6.78 -16.70
C TYR A 126 -11.50 6.91 -15.62
N ASP A 127 -11.86 7.19 -14.38
CA ASP A 127 -10.90 7.38 -13.28
C ASP A 127 -10.69 6.13 -12.41
N THR A 128 -11.29 5.01 -12.79
CA THR A 128 -11.27 3.77 -12.01
C THR A 128 -10.51 2.66 -12.73
N TRP A 129 -9.74 1.89 -11.97
CA TRP A 129 -9.03 0.72 -12.45
C TRP A 129 -9.81 -0.55 -12.15
N TYR A 130 -9.97 -1.38 -13.14
CA TYR A 130 -10.74 -2.62 -13.07
C TYR A 130 -9.88 -3.83 -13.42
N TYR A 131 -10.19 -4.96 -12.80
CA TYR A 131 -9.54 -6.22 -13.09
C TYR A 131 -10.31 -6.99 -14.14
N VAL A 132 -9.63 -7.32 -15.20
CA VAL A 132 -10.13 -8.15 -16.31
C VAL A 132 -9.47 -9.51 -16.23
N GLU A 133 -10.22 -10.56 -16.45
CA GLU A 133 -9.74 -11.92 -16.57
C GLU A 133 -10.28 -12.54 -17.86
N LYS A 134 -9.37 -12.97 -18.74
CA LYS A 134 -9.72 -13.56 -20.04
C LYS A 134 -10.74 -12.70 -20.79
N GLY A 135 -10.42 -11.42 -20.95
CA GLY A 135 -11.23 -10.46 -21.72
C GLY A 135 -12.50 -9.98 -21.05
N VAL A 136 -12.84 -10.47 -19.85
CA VAL A 136 -14.08 -10.11 -19.12
C VAL A 136 -13.73 -9.47 -17.79
N LEU A 137 -14.43 -8.38 -17.43
CA LEU A 137 -14.30 -7.77 -16.13
C LEU A 137 -14.79 -8.74 -15.05
N ASN A 138 -13.90 -9.08 -14.11
CA ASN A 138 -14.19 -10.04 -13.05
C ASN A 138 -14.48 -9.35 -11.71
N TRP A 139 -15.76 -9.15 -11.40
CA TRP A 139 -16.23 -8.55 -10.15
C TRP A 139 -15.98 -9.43 -8.92
N ASN A 140 -15.71 -10.71 -9.08
CA ASN A 140 -15.47 -11.63 -7.97
C ASN A 140 -14.00 -11.67 -7.55
N TYR A 141 -13.11 -11.03 -8.31
CA TYR A 141 -11.68 -11.07 -8.01
C TYR A 141 -11.35 -10.16 -6.82
N THR A 142 -10.72 -10.74 -5.81
CA THR A 142 -10.13 -10.00 -4.69
C THR A 142 -8.75 -10.58 -4.43
N GLY A 143 -7.71 -9.73 -4.47
CA GLY A 143 -6.32 -10.16 -4.29
C GLY A 143 -5.31 -9.25 -4.97
N LEU A 144 -4.09 -9.77 -5.13
CA LEU A 144 -3.00 -9.04 -5.78
C LEU A 144 -2.96 -9.32 -7.27
N THR A 145 -2.78 -8.27 -8.05
CA THR A 145 -2.52 -8.36 -9.49
C THR A 145 -1.35 -7.45 -9.87
N LYS A 146 -0.58 -7.86 -10.85
CA LYS A 146 0.58 -7.09 -11.33
C LYS A 146 0.18 -6.25 -12.53
N TYR A 147 0.59 -4.96 -12.51
CA TYR A 147 0.49 -4.07 -13.66
C TYR A 147 1.85 -3.39 -13.87
N TYR A 148 2.48 -3.62 -15.00
CA TYR A 148 3.90 -3.35 -15.22
C TYR A 148 4.77 -3.99 -14.10
N ASP A 149 5.58 -3.20 -13.40
CA ASP A 149 6.47 -3.68 -12.34
C ASP A 149 5.89 -3.55 -10.93
N THR A 150 4.64 -3.13 -10.80
CA THR A 150 3.99 -2.87 -9.51
C THR A 150 2.85 -3.84 -9.26
N TRP A 151 2.73 -4.29 -8.01
CA TRP A 151 1.62 -5.10 -7.55
C TRP A 151 0.57 -4.26 -6.85
N TYR A 152 -0.67 -4.46 -7.22
CA TYR A 152 -1.81 -3.72 -6.72
C TYR A 152 -2.83 -4.64 -6.07
N TYR A 153 -3.53 -4.12 -5.08
CA TYR A 153 -4.63 -4.83 -4.43
C TYR A 153 -5.96 -4.48 -5.09
N VAL A 154 -6.65 -5.51 -5.50
CA VAL A 154 -7.99 -5.43 -6.09
C VAL A 154 -8.99 -5.99 -5.10
N LYS A 155 -10.13 -5.34 -4.96
CA LYS A 155 -11.28 -5.80 -4.19
C LYS A 155 -12.52 -5.79 -5.06
N GLU A 156 -13.18 -6.95 -5.18
CA GLU A 156 -14.41 -7.06 -5.97
C GLU A 156 -14.25 -6.45 -7.36
N GLY A 157 -13.18 -6.83 -8.06
CA GLY A 157 -12.88 -6.39 -9.42
C GLY A 157 -12.37 -4.96 -9.58
N VAL A 158 -12.27 -4.18 -8.51
CA VAL A 158 -11.83 -2.78 -8.53
C VAL A 158 -10.54 -2.62 -7.74
N LEU A 159 -9.59 -1.83 -8.24
CA LEU A 159 -8.37 -1.49 -7.51
C LEU A 159 -8.74 -0.64 -6.29
N ASP A 160 -8.37 -1.13 -5.10
CA ASP A 160 -8.68 -0.48 -3.83
C ASP A 160 -7.47 0.27 -3.27
N TRP A 161 -7.40 1.57 -3.54
CA TRP A 161 -6.37 2.47 -3.05
C TRP A 161 -6.43 2.70 -1.54
N SER A 162 -7.55 2.38 -0.89
CA SER A 162 -7.72 2.55 0.55
C SER A 162 -7.17 1.38 1.37
N TYR A 163 -6.94 0.24 0.73
CA TYR A 163 -6.52 -0.97 1.42
C TYR A 163 -5.11 -0.85 1.99
N THR A 164 -5.01 -1.09 3.29
CA THR A 164 -3.74 -1.22 4.00
C THR A 164 -3.83 -2.41 4.94
N GLY A 165 -2.93 -3.39 4.80
CA GLY A 165 -2.94 -4.60 5.60
C GLY A 165 -2.25 -5.77 4.93
N LEU A 166 -2.52 -6.97 5.46
CA LEU A 166 -1.98 -8.21 4.91
C LEU A 166 -2.96 -8.86 3.94
N THR A 167 -2.45 -9.33 2.82
CA THR A 167 -3.22 -10.12 1.85
C THR A 167 -2.45 -11.36 1.41
N LYS A 168 -3.17 -12.45 1.11
CA LYS A 168 -2.55 -13.71 0.70
C LYS A 168 -2.58 -13.86 -0.82
N TYR A 169 -1.42 -14.24 -1.40
CA TYR A 169 -1.30 -14.53 -2.82
C TYR A 169 -0.44 -15.77 -3.02
N TYR A 170 -0.96 -16.79 -3.69
CA TYR A 170 -0.32 -18.11 -3.89
C TYR A 170 0.33 -18.71 -2.64
N GLY A 171 -0.36 -18.61 -1.50
CA GLY A 171 0.12 -19.21 -0.23
C GLY A 171 0.98 -18.29 0.62
N THR A 172 1.51 -17.21 0.06
CA THR A 172 2.37 -16.23 0.76
C THR A 172 1.57 -15.00 1.17
N TRP A 173 1.88 -14.46 2.34
CA TRP A 173 1.26 -13.24 2.86
C TRP A 173 2.12 -12.03 2.58
N TYR A 174 1.52 -11.00 2.02
CA TYR A 174 2.17 -9.76 1.61
C TYR A 174 1.56 -8.56 2.30
N TYR A 175 2.39 -7.54 2.54
CA TYR A 175 1.94 -6.27 3.07
C TYR A 175 1.62 -5.28 1.94
N VAL A 176 0.42 -4.74 2.01
CA VAL A 176 -0.09 -3.70 1.11
C VAL A 176 -0.29 -2.41 1.90
N TYR A 177 0.09 -1.29 1.33
CA TYR A 177 -0.17 0.03 1.88
C TYR A 177 -0.69 0.96 0.78
N GLY A 178 -1.89 1.52 1.01
CA GLY A 178 -2.52 2.38 0.01
C GLY A 178 -2.74 1.66 -1.32
N GLY A 179 -3.23 0.41 -1.30
CA GLY A 179 -3.50 -0.39 -2.49
C GLY A 179 -2.26 -0.94 -3.21
N ILE A 180 -1.05 -0.67 -2.74
CA ILE A 180 0.21 -1.07 -3.38
C ILE A 180 1.01 -1.99 -2.47
N LEU A 181 1.53 -3.10 -2.99
CA LEU A 181 2.43 -4.00 -2.27
C LEU A 181 3.77 -3.29 -2.01
N ARG A 182 4.24 -3.36 -0.75
CA ARG A 182 5.45 -2.66 -0.29
C ARG A 182 6.58 -3.64 0.01
N TRP A 183 7.52 -3.76 -0.92
CA TRP A 183 8.69 -4.64 -0.79
C TRP A 183 9.77 -4.13 0.17
N ASP A 184 9.74 -2.86 0.52
CA ASP A 184 10.74 -2.19 1.38
C ASP A 184 10.32 -2.11 2.85
N THR A 185 9.19 -2.69 3.20
CA THR A 185 8.62 -2.56 4.55
C THR A 185 9.12 -3.65 5.48
N ASN A 186 9.63 -3.21 6.64
CA ASN A 186 9.97 -4.06 7.79
C ASN A 186 9.24 -3.52 9.01
N THR A 187 8.24 -4.25 9.50
CA THR A 187 7.38 -3.75 10.59
C THR A 187 6.53 -4.88 11.20
N LEU A 188 5.82 -4.58 12.28
CA LEU A 188 4.69 -5.41 12.74
C LEU A 188 3.39 -4.90 12.11
N VAL A 189 2.59 -5.81 11.60
CA VAL A 189 1.28 -5.52 10.99
C VAL A 189 0.20 -6.32 11.69
N LYS A 190 -0.87 -5.64 12.11
CA LYS A 190 -2.04 -6.31 12.70
C LYS A 190 -2.90 -6.94 11.60
N TYR A 191 -3.27 -8.21 11.81
CA TYR A 191 -4.24 -8.90 10.97
C TYR A 191 -5.12 -9.79 11.85
N GLY A 192 -6.42 -9.55 11.85
CA GLY A 192 -7.32 -10.14 12.85
C GLY A 192 -6.95 -9.69 14.26
N ASP A 193 -6.79 -10.63 15.17
CA ASP A 193 -6.40 -10.38 16.57
C ASP A 193 -4.89 -10.41 16.80
N ASP A 194 -4.12 -10.80 15.80
CA ASP A 194 -2.68 -11.00 15.92
C ASP A 194 -1.86 -9.94 15.19
N TRP A 195 -0.59 -9.85 15.56
CA TRP A 195 0.42 -9.01 14.94
C TRP A 195 1.49 -9.88 14.33
N TYR A 196 1.83 -9.60 13.09
CA TYR A 196 2.77 -10.37 12.29
C TYR A 196 4.00 -9.56 11.92
N VAL A 197 5.16 -10.19 11.98
CA VAL A 197 6.41 -9.62 11.47
C VAL A 197 6.36 -9.61 9.95
N VAL A 198 6.53 -8.44 9.38
CA VAL A 198 6.75 -8.26 7.94
C VAL A 198 8.20 -7.90 7.71
N SER A 199 8.85 -8.61 6.82
CA SER A 199 10.24 -8.39 6.41
C SER A 199 10.29 -8.31 4.88
N GLY A 200 10.78 -7.18 4.36
CA GLY A 200 10.79 -6.96 2.91
C GLY A 200 9.41 -7.10 2.27
N GLY A 201 8.35 -6.61 2.93
CA GLY A 201 6.97 -6.66 2.44
C GLY A 201 6.27 -8.01 2.52
N VAL A 202 6.93 -9.04 3.08
CA VAL A 202 6.40 -10.41 3.22
C VAL A 202 6.31 -10.77 4.69
N VAL A 203 5.26 -11.49 5.10
CA VAL A 203 5.17 -12.02 6.46
C VAL A 203 6.27 -13.05 6.68
N ASP A 204 7.11 -12.81 7.68
CA ASP A 204 8.23 -13.68 8.03
C ASP A 204 7.84 -14.62 9.18
N PHE A 205 7.28 -15.78 8.86
CA PHE A 205 6.96 -16.82 9.83
C PHE A 205 8.20 -17.53 10.42
N GLY A 206 9.38 -17.28 9.87
CA GLY A 206 10.64 -17.81 10.43
C GLY A 206 11.20 -16.95 11.55
N TYR A 207 10.71 -15.71 11.72
CA TYR A 207 11.22 -14.80 12.73
C TYR A 207 10.88 -15.28 14.15
N ASN A 208 11.90 -15.40 14.99
CA ASN A 208 11.75 -15.72 16.40
C ASN A 208 12.65 -14.81 17.23
N GLY A 209 12.16 -14.36 18.39
CA GLY A 209 12.95 -13.53 19.29
C GLY A 209 12.31 -12.17 19.57
N ALA A 210 13.15 -11.19 19.85
CA ALA A 210 12.70 -9.86 20.23
C ALA A 210 12.55 -8.94 19.01
N TYR A 211 11.46 -8.18 18.96
CA TYR A 211 11.19 -7.18 17.92
C TYR A 211 10.75 -5.86 18.54
N VAL A 212 11.43 -4.77 18.21
CA VAL A 212 11.03 -3.42 18.64
C VAL A 212 10.00 -2.86 17.68
N TYR A 213 8.84 -2.47 18.22
CA TYR A 213 7.78 -1.83 17.47
C TYR A 213 7.19 -0.67 18.28
N GLY A 214 7.23 0.53 17.71
CA GLY A 214 6.89 1.75 18.46
C GLY A 214 7.71 1.86 19.73
N ASP A 215 7.05 1.98 20.85
CA ASP A 215 7.67 2.14 22.17
C ASP A 215 7.82 0.82 22.95
N THR A 216 7.75 -0.33 22.26
CA THR A 216 7.80 -1.64 22.93
C THR A 216 8.76 -2.61 22.29
N LEU A 217 9.41 -3.43 23.11
CA LEU A 217 10.09 -4.66 22.74
C LEU A 217 9.09 -5.80 22.90
N ASN A 218 8.91 -6.60 21.88
CA ASN A 218 7.88 -7.61 21.81
C ASN A 218 8.50 -8.99 21.56
N ALA A 219 7.95 -10.03 22.23
CA ALA A 219 8.34 -11.40 21.98
C ALA A 219 7.64 -11.93 20.74
N ILE A 220 8.41 -12.38 19.75
CA ILE A 220 7.91 -12.97 18.53
C ILE A 220 8.21 -14.48 18.53
N ASP A 221 7.21 -15.26 18.16
CA ASP A 221 7.31 -16.69 17.99
C ASP A 221 6.66 -17.09 16.66
N GLY A 222 7.44 -17.71 15.76
CA GLY A 222 6.96 -18.07 14.43
C GLY A 222 6.39 -16.89 13.63
N GLY A 223 7.01 -15.71 13.72
CA GLY A 223 6.58 -14.48 13.05
C GLY A 223 5.38 -13.77 13.68
N VAL A 224 4.85 -14.27 14.80
CA VAL A 224 3.67 -13.73 15.48
C VAL A 224 4.04 -13.18 16.85
N TRP A 225 3.48 -12.02 17.22
CA TRP A 225 3.66 -11.49 18.57
C TRP A 225 2.99 -12.38 19.60
N ASN A 226 3.83 -13.05 20.44
CA ASN A 226 3.38 -13.89 21.54
C ASN A 226 3.04 -13.04 22.77
N LYS A 227 1.78 -12.64 22.89
CA LYS A 227 1.26 -11.82 24.00
C LYS A 227 1.22 -12.55 25.35
N ASN A 228 1.43 -13.87 25.36
CA ASN A 228 1.44 -14.69 26.58
C ASN A 228 2.86 -14.98 27.08
N TYR A 229 3.87 -14.51 26.37
CA TYR A 229 5.25 -14.77 26.74
C TYR A 229 5.62 -14.06 28.03
N ASN A 230 6.12 -14.81 29.02
CA ASN A 230 6.67 -14.30 30.27
C ASN A 230 8.03 -14.94 30.49
N GLY A 231 9.07 -14.11 30.52
CA GLY A 231 10.42 -14.62 30.70
C GLY A 231 11.51 -13.82 30.03
N PRO A 232 12.75 -14.36 30.05
CA PRO A 232 13.89 -13.67 29.49
C PRO A 232 13.93 -13.73 27.97
N ILE A 233 14.29 -12.61 27.34
CA ILE A 233 14.52 -12.52 25.91
C ILE A 233 15.82 -11.74 25.67
N TYR A 234 16.55 -12.10 24.62
CA TYR A 234 17.77 -11.40 24.24
C TYR A 234 17.50 -10.42 23.10
N TYR A 235 17.96 -9.19 23.28
CA TYR A 235 17.92 -8.15 22.26
C TYR A 235 19.17 -7.30 22.34
N ASP A 236 19.83 -7.07 21.22
CA ASP A 236 21.03 -6.22 21.12
C ASP A 236 22.14 -6.57 22.13
N GLY A 237 22.35 -7.86 22.38
CA GLY A 237 23.38 -8.37 23.29
C GLY A 237 22.99 -8.38 24.77
N TYR A 238 21.79 -7.98 25.14
CA TYR A 238 21.31 -7.92 26.52
C TYR A 238 20.11 -8.84 26.75
N ALA A 239 19.98 -9.32 27.99
CA ALA A 239 18.84 -10.08 28.44
C ALA A 239 17.81 -9.14 29.08
N TYR A 240 16.55 -9.27 28.68
CA TYR A 240 15.41 -8.53 29.22
C TYR A 240 14.35 -9.52 29.70
N THR A 241 13.57 -9.13 30.69
CA THR A 241 12.42 -9.93 31.13
C THR A 241 11.13 -9.27 30.64
N LEU A 242 10.38 -9.98 29.81
CA LEU A 242 9.09 -9.54 29.31
C LEU A 242 7.95 -10.09 30.19
N THR A 243 6.88 -9.34 30.25
CA THR A 243 5.60 -9.73 30.88
C THR A 243 4.49 -9.53 29.85
N ASN A 244 3.67 -10.55 29.66
CA ASN A 244 2.62 -10.52 28.64
C ASN A 244 3.15 -10.18 27.25
N GLY A 245 4.29 -10.75 26.89
CA GLY A 245 4.93 -10.61 25.58
C GLY A 245 5.54 -9.26 25.26
N THR A 246 5.63 -8.34 26.23
CA THR A 246 6.09 -7.00 25.95
C THR A 246 6.95 -6.40 27.07
N LEU A 247 7.83 -5.46 26.70
CA LEU A 247 8.55 -4.56 27.58
C LEU A 247 8.61 -3.19 26.88
N TYR A 248 8.37 -2.13 27.64
CA TYR A 248 8.52 -0.77 27.08
C TYR A 248 9.96 -0.48 26.70
N SER A 249 10.18 0.14 25.54
CA SER A 249 11.50 0.38 24.94
C SER A 249 12.43 1.24 25.81
N TYR A 250 11.88 2.06 26.69
CA TYR A 250 12.68 2.85 27.63
C TYR A 250 13.40 2.01 28.71
N TYR A 251 13.02 0.73 28.87
CA TYR A 251 13.77 -0.22 29.70
C TYR A 251 14.86 -0.94 28.90
N LEU A 252 14.89 -0.77 27.58
CA LEU A 252 15.95 -1.34 26.76
C LEU A 252 17.27 -0.67 27.11
N HIS A 253 18.29 -1.49 27.24
CA HIS A 253 19.60 -1.00 27.61
C HIS A 253 20.05 0.07 26.63
N PRO A 254 20.51 1.21 27.15
CA PRO A 254 20.67 2.40 26.34
C PRO A 254 21.95 2.35 25.52
N GLN A 255 21.89 1.78 24.36
CA GLN A 255 22.87 2.15 23.32
C GLN A 255 22.69 3.63 22.90
N ALA A 256 21.51 4.21 23.14
CA ALA A 256 21.26 5.63 23.01
C ALA A 256 21.73 6.45 24.22
N VAL A 257 22.21 5.83 25.31
CA VAL A 257 22.85 6.55 26.40
C VAL A 257 24.20 7.05 25.91
N ASN A 258 24.36 8.36 26.02
CA ASN A 258 25.64 8.98 25.84
C ASN A 258 26.63 8.43 26.90
N HIS A 259 27.40 7.40 26.51
CA HIS A 259 28.39 6.75 27.39
C HIS A 259 29.46 7.70 27.89
N ASN A 260 29.58 8.91 27.34
CA ASN A 260 30.44 9.98 27.86
C ASN A 260 29.78 10.79 28.98
N ALA A 261 28.48 10.62 29.23
CA ALA A 261 27.81 11.28 30.35
C ALA A 261 28.35 10.76 31.69
N PRO A 262 28.42 11.61 32.73
CA PRO A 262 28.88 11.17 34.05
C PRO A 262 27.85 10.30 34.78
N TYR A 263 26.57 10.47 34.51
CA TYR A 263 25.47 9.77 35.17
C TYR A 263 24.37 9.36 34.19
N LEU A 264 23.66 8.27 34.53
CA LEU A 264 22.37 7.89 33.93
C LEU A 264 21.26 8.20 34.95
N ILE A 265 20.20 8.89 34.54
CA ILE A 265 19.02 9.14 35.32
C ILE A 265 17.89 8.24 34.83
N ALA A 266 17.51 7.26 35.62
CA ALA A 266 16.36 6.40 35.36
C ALA A 266 15.12 6.93 36.09
N VAL A 267 14.03 7.12 35.35
CA VAL A 267 12.75 7.58 35.91
C VAL A 267 11.74 6.44 35.80
N ASP A 268 11.32 5.93 36.95
CA ASP A 268 10.22 5.00 37.04
C ASP A 268 8.90 5.75 37.22
N ARG A 269 8.11 5.81 36.15
CA ARG A 269 6.83 6.53 36.13
C ARG A 269 5.73 5.82 36.92
N THR A 270 5.83 4.51 37.09
CA THR A 270 4.84 3.70 37.81
C THR A 270 4.98 3.87 39.29
N ASN A 271 6.22 3.86 39.78
CA ASN A 271 6.54 3.96 41.21
C ASN A 271 6.91 5.38 41.65
N ASN A 272 6.84 6.36 40.72
CA ASN A 272 7.18 7.77 40.98
C ASN A 272 8.55 7.94 41.62
N CYS A 273 9.56 7.25 41.10
CA CYS A 273 10.92 7.37 41.60
C CYS A 273 11.95 7.63 40.49
N ILE A 274 13.04 8.27 40.89
CA ILE A 274 14.20 8.51 40.05
C ILE A 274 15.40 7.84 40.71
N THR A 275 16.15 7.07 39.92
CA THR A 275 17.47 6.56 40.36
C THR A 275 18.55 7.14 39.46
N VAL A 276 19.58 7.68 40.05
CA VAL A 276 20.78 8.15 39.38
C VAL A 276 21.86 7.07 39.49
N TYR A 277 22.36 6.62 38.34
CA TYR A 277 23.43 5.63 38.29
C TYR A 277 24.75 6.28 37.90
N ALA A 278 25.78 5.95 38.61
CA ALA A 278 27.17 6.20 38.25
C ALA A 278 27.75 5.01 37.47
N LYS A 279 28.87 5.22 36.81
CA LYS A 279 29.59 4.15 36.12
C LYS A 279 30.34 3.26 37.10
N ASP A 280 30.33 1.97 36.80
CA ASP A 280 31.24 1.00 37.40
C ASP A 280 32.64 1.06 36.77
N ASN A 281 33.56 0.18 37.23
CA ASN A 281 34.91 0.10 36.71
C ASN A 281 34.99 -0.35 35.23
N SER A 282 33.91 -0.88 34.69
CA SER A 282 33.82 -1.23 33.27
C SER A 282 33.20 -0.12 32.40
N GLY A 283 32.86 1.00 33.00
CA GLY A 283 32.24 2.15 32.32
C GLY A 283 30.74 2.00 32.11
N LYS A 284 30.08 1.01 32.71
CA LYS A 284 28.64 0.79 32.63
C LYS A 284 27.92 1.49 33.80
N PHE A 285 26.73 2.05 33.55
CA PHE A 285 25.89 2.69 34.55
C PHE A 285 25.16 1.66 35.42
N THR A 286 25.85 1.03 36.35
CA THR A 286 25.34 -0.03 37.21
C THR A 286 25.36 0.31 38.71
N VAL A 287 26.07 1.38 39.11
CA VAL A 287 26.20 1.76 40.49
C VAL A 287 25.12 2.79 40.86
N PRO A 288 24.12 2.44 41.70
CA PRO A 288 23.13 3.42 42.15
C PRO A 288 23.83 4.45 43.07
N ASP A 289 23.82 5.72 42.64
CA ASP A 289 24.44 6.83 43.39
C ASP A 289 23.39 7.53 44.25
N ARG A 290 22.22 7.81 43.72
CA ARG A 290 21.12 8.50 44.39
C ARG A 290 19.76 8.01 43.92
N ALA A 291 18.75 8.12 44.82
CA ALA A 291 17.36 7.91 44.49
C ALA A 291 16.50 9.03 45.10
N PHE A 292 15.44 9.39 44.36
CA PHE A 292 14.50 10.44 44.75
C PHE A 292 13.07 9.98 44.45
N VAL A 293 12.14 10.39 45.31
CA VAL A 293 10.73 10.38 44.99
C VAL A 293 10.45 11.51 44.00
N CYS A 294 9.61 11.28 43.03
CA CYS A 294 9.22 12.32 42.07
C CYS A 294 7.71 12.30 41.83
N SER A 295 7.20 13.36 41.24
CA SER A 295 5.88 13.37 40.61
C SER A 295 6.07 13.32 39.09
N VAL A 296 5.24 12.56 38.41
CA VAL A 296 5.19 12.53 36.94
C VAL A 296 4.00 13.35 36.46
N GLY A 297 4.01 13.75 35.20
CA GLY A 297 2.89 14.45 34.57
C GLY A 297 1.62 13.61 34.59
N THR A 298 0.48 14.28 34.82
CA THR A 298 -0.84 13.65 34.72
C THR A 298 -1.11 13.18 33.30
N ASP A 299 -2.02 12.23 33.15
CA ASP A 299 -2.54 11.78 31.83
C ASP A 299 -1.44 11.32 30.85
N GLY A 300 -0.34 10.76 31.36
CA GLY A 300 0.75 10.27 30.53
C GLY A 300 1.61 11.37 29.87
N LEU A 301 1.53 12.62 30.32
CA LEU A 301 2.28 13.75 29.75
C LEU A 301 3.80 13.68 29.98
N THR A 302 4.27 12.84 30.91
CA THR A 302 5.72 12.57 31.03
C THR A 302 6.14 11.65 29.89
N PRO A 303 7.04 12.08 28.98
CA PRO A 303 7.43 11.29 27.84
C PRO A 303 8.16 10.01 28.27
N VAL A 304 8.02 8.98 27.43
CA VAL A 304 8.75 7.73 27.52
C VAL A 304 9.87 7.75 26.49
N GLY A 305 11.04 7.27 26.83
CA GLY A 305 12.19 7.20 25.92
C GLY A 305 13.51 7.49 26.61
N VAL A 306 14.57 7.49 25.83
CA VAL A 306 15.91 7.88 26.25
C VAL A 306 16.19 9.29 25.74
N PHE A 307 16.58 10.17 26.66
CA PHE A 307 16.79 11.57 26.35
C PHE A 307 18.15 12.03 26.90
N ASN A 308 18.76 12.97 26.20
CA ASN A 308 19.88 13.73 26.74
C ASN A 308 19.31 14.99 27.42
N THR A 309 19.99 15.47 28.48
CA THR A 309 19.61 16.69 29.17
C THR A 309 20.34 17.91 28.58
N PRO A 310 19.77 18.56 27.55
CA PRO A 310 20.51 19.53 26.72
C PRO A 310 20.70 20.88 27.41
N ALA A 311 19.92 21.18 28.45
CA ALA A 311 19.98 22.48 29.09
C ALA A 311 19.62 22.43 30.59
N LYS A 312 20.30 23.26 31.39
CA LYS A 312 20.11 23.43 32.82
C LYS A 312 19.81 24.90 33.12
N TYR A 313 18.89 25.11 34.03
CA TYR A 313 18.47 26.47 34.45
C TYR A 313 18.49 26.55 35.96
N ARG A 314 19.02 27.63 36.50
CA ARG A 314 18.90 27.90 37.95
C ARG A 314 17.44 28.14 38.33
N TRP A 315 16.72 28.89 37.48
CA TRP A 315 15.28 29.13 37.58
C TRP A 315 14.65 28.99 36.20
N LYS A 316 13.48 28.40 36.16
CA LYS A 316 12.71 28.29 34.92
C LYS A 316 11.24 28.51 35.23
N GLU A 317 10.59 29.35 34.45
CA GLU A 317 9.14 29.49 34.48
C GLU A 317 8.47 28.22 33.99
N LEU A 318 7.48 27.75 34.74
CA LEU A 318 6.68 26.57 34.51
C LEU A 318 5.25 26.98 34.18
N ARG A 319 4.44 26.01 33.75
CA ARG A 319 3.02 26.24 33.49
C ARG A 319 2.31 26.72 34.77
N GLY A 320 1.46 27.76 34.67
CA GLY A 320 0.73 28.32 35.81
C GLY A 320 1.46 29.47 36.51
N ASN A 321 2.39 30.13 35.83
CA ASN A 321 3.14 31.28 36.35
C ASN A 321 3.91 30.98 37.65
N VAL A 322 4.39 29.76 37.80
CA VAL A 322 5.25 29.34 38.90
C VAL A 322 6.64 29.04 38.38
N HIS A 323 7.61 28.90 39.29
CA HIS A 323 9.02 28.75 38.94
C HIS A 323 9.60 27.46 39.53
N GLY A 324 10.36 26.71 38.68
CA GLY A 324 11.15 25.56 39.12
C GLY A 324 12.60 25.99 39.32
N GLN A 325 13.20 25.61 40.44
CA GLN A 325 14.62 25.81 40.71
C GLN A 325 15.42 24.60 40.23
N TYR A 326 16.65 24.81 39.78
CA TYR A 326 17.57 23.81 39.27
C TYR A 326 16.93 22.92 38.17
N SER A 327 16.14 23.56 37.31
CA SER A 327 15.44 22.87 36.28
C SER A 327 16.40 22.32 35.21
N THR A 328 16.19 21.06 34.82
CA THR A 328 16.97 20.41 33.78
C THR A 328 16.04 19.92 32.68
N ARG A 329 16.25 20.35 31.45
CA ARG A 329 15.43 20.00 30.32
C ARG A 329 15.61 18.52 29.96
N ILE A 330 14.53 17.83 29.75
CA ILE A 330 14.49 16.47 29.21
C ILE A 330 14.25 16.56 27.69
N VAL A 331 13.05 17.00 27.29
CA VAL A 331 12.66 17.17 25.89
C VAL A 331 11.60 18.26 25.77
N GLY A 332 11.62 19.04 24.72
CA GLY A 332 10.61 20.09 24.50
C GLY A 332 10.40 21.01 25.69
N LYS A 333 9.21 20.98 26.31
CA LYS A 333 8.84 21.73 27.49
C LYS A 333 8.91 20.92 28.78
N VAL A 334 9.31 19.66 28.72
CA VAL A 334 9.40 18.75 29.88
C VAL A 334 10.75 18.89 30.55
N LEU A 335 10.71 19.02 31.87
CA LEU A 335 11.87 19.34 32.70
C LEU A 335 11.85 18.48 33.98
N PHE A 336 13.03 18.13 34.49
CA PHE A 336 13.21 17.91 35.92
C PHE A 336 13.21 19.28 36.59
N HIS A 337 12.50 19.43 37.66
CA HIS A 337 12.50 20.67 38.45
C HIS A 337 12.14 20.39 39.90
N SER A 338 12.44 21.33 40.79
CA SER A 338 12.06 21.29 42.19
C SER A 338 10.53 21.40 42.38
N VAL A 339 10.06 21.23 43.59
CA VAL A 339 8.74 21.77 43.99
C VAL A 339 8.66 23.24 43.55
N PRO A 340 7.52 23.67 42.96
CA PRO A 340 7.41 25.02 42.41
C PRO A 340 7.52 26.14 43.49
N TYR A 341 7.94 27.28 43.02
CA TYR A 341 7.97 28.55 43.78
C TYR A 341 7.05 29.56 43.12
N SER A 342 6.44 30.46 43.92
CA SER A 342 5.61 31.52 43.34
C SER A 342 6.45 32.63 42.68
N LYS A 343 7.72 32.76 43.03
CA LYS A 343 8.69 33.68 42.43
C LYS A 343 10.06 33.01 42.35
N GLN A 344 11.02 33.61 41.65
CA GLN A 344 12.41 33.14 41.59
C GLN A 344 13.17 33.48 42.89
N ASP A 345 12.63 33.02 43.99
CA ASP A 345 13.14 33.29 45.34
C ASP A 345 12.87 32.07 46.23
N ASN A 346 13.90 31.62 46.96
CA ASN A 346 13.84 30.43 47.81
C ASN A 346 12.83 30.55 48.96
N SER A 347 12.48 31.75 49.40
CA SER A 347 11.48 31.97 50.45
C SER A 347 10.04 31.76 49.98
N THR A 348 9.81 31.59 48.68
CA THR A 348 8.48 31.51 48.06
C THR A 348 8.08 30.12 47.63
N LEU A 349 8.62 29.09 48.26
CA LEU A 349 8.34 27.66 47.98
C LEU A 349 6.86 27.33 48.23
N LEU A 350 6.25 26.72 47.25
CA LEU A 350 4.86 26.26 47.33
C LEU A 350 4.80 24.81 47.86
N TYR A 351 5.13 24.64 49.13
CA TYR A 351 5.29 23.36 49.79
C TYR A 351 4.03 22.47 49.76
N ARG A 352 2.83 23.04 49.59
CA ARG A 352 1.57 22.28 49.43
C ARG A 352 1.36 21.71 48.04
N SER A 353 2.22 22.03 47.08
CA SER A 353 2.15 21.50 45.70
C SER A 353 2.95 20.21 45.53
N TYR A 354 3.32 19.56 46.63
CA TYR A 354 4.11 18.31 46.59
C TYR A 354 3.24 17.05 46.63
N ASN A 355 1.97 17.10 46.43
CA ASN A 355 1.09 15.92 46.45
C ASN A 355 0.69 15.51 45.00
#